data_728171c7dbf4a6747e5eda059bcc8046
#
_entry.id   728171c7dbf4a6747e5eda059bcc8046
#
_cell.length_a   1.000
_cell.length_b   1.000
_cell.length_c   1.000
_cell.angle_alpha   90.00
_cell.angle_beta   90.00
_cell.angle_gamma   90.00
#
_symmetry.space_group_name_H-M   'P 1'
#
loop_
_entity.id
_entity.type
_entity.pdbx_description
1 polymer ?
#
loop_
_entity_poly.entity_id
_entity_poly.type
_entity_poly.pdbx_seq_one_letter_code
_entity_poly.pdbx_strand_id
1 'polypeptide(L)'
;GLQLKQGLYREYISHQEELTVMRGKINMPGTIKNKLLHKQVLTCDFDELSENNMLNQILKTTVMLLLRNGKVKAKYKDDLKKKMLYFSNVDSIEPTEIKWSSIRFQRNNQTYRMLVSICQLMIEGMLITTDAGNYRLASFVDEQRMCRLYEKFILEYYSRHYPELSVSASQIPWALDDGVGTMLPVMQTDIHLQRGNTVLIIDAKYYSH
;
A
#
# COMPACT_ATOMS: atom_id res chain seq x y z
N GLY A 1 4.26 13.58 4.97
CA GLY A 1 4.26 15.02 5.34
C GLY A 1 2.88 15.67 5.26
N LEU A 2 2.27 15.74 4.08
CA LEU A 2 0.94 16.39 3.87
C LEU A 2 -0.16 15.71 4.69
N GLN A 3 -0.23 14.38 4.69
CA GLN A 3 -1.24 13.62 5.41
C GLN A 3 -1.19 13.85 6.94
N LEU A 4 0.01 13.95 7.52
CA LEU A 4 0.16 14.20 8.96
C LEU A 4 -0.24 15.63 9.38
N LYS A 5 -0.24 16.59 8.44
CA LYS A 5 -0.75 17.95 8.71
C LYS A 5 -2.29 17.98 8.81
N GLN A 6 -2.96 17.06 8.14
CA GLN A 6 -4.42 16.89 8.15
C GLN A 6 -4.90 15.96 9.27
N GLY A 7 -3.98 15.32 10.00
CA GLY A 7 -4.27 14.25 10.95
C GLY A 7 -4.31 12.87 10.28
N LEU A 8 -4.32 11.82 11.09
CA LEU A 8 -4.49 10.45 10.61
C LEU A 8 -5.94 10.22 10.15
N TYR A 9 -6.13 9.36 9.18
CA TYR A 9 -7.46 8.92 8.78
C TYR A 9 -8.16 8.23 9.95
N ARG A 10 -9.41 8.58 10.15
CA ARG A 10 -10.27 8.01 11.19
C ARG A 10 -11.42 7.26 10.55
N GLU A 11 -11.79 6.17 11.17
CA GLU A 11 -12.89 5.31 10.76
C GLU A 11 -13.77 4.99 11.97
N TYR A 12 -15.09 4.89 11.74
CA TYR A 12 -15.99 4.44 12.77
C TYR A 12 -15.84 2.93 12.95
N ILE A 13 -15.49 2.53 14.17
CA ILE A 13 -15.35 1.13 14.57
C ILE A 13 -16.49 0.84 15.54
N SER A 14 -17.29 -0.18 15.21
CA SER A 14 -18.39 -0.62 16.07
C SER A 14 -17.84 -1.47 17.21
N HIS A 15 -18.21 -1.09 18.42
CA HIS A 15 -17.88 -1.78 19.65
C HIS A 15 -19.14 -2.34 20.31
N GLN A 16 -19.00 -3.51 20.93
CA GLN A 16 -19.99 -4.08 21.82
C GLN A 16 -19.33 -4.35 23.16
N GLU A 17 -19.76 -3.63 24.18
CA GLU A 17 -19.14 -3.70 25.50
C GLU A 17 -20.17 -3.80 26.62
N GLU A 18 -19.77 -4.42 27.75
CA GLU A 18 -20.53 -4.45 28.98
C GLU A 18 -20.19 -3.22 29.83
N LEU A 19 -21.12 -2.29 29.97
CA LEU A 19 -20.92 -1.01 30.64
C LEU A 19 -21.92 -0.81 31.78
N THR A 20 -21.51 -0.10 32.82
CA THR A 20 -22.40 0.29 33.94
C THR A 20 -23.29 1.48 33.59
N VAL A 21 -22.89 2.26 32.56
CA VAL A 21 -23.63 3.42 32.07
C VAL A 21 -23.92 3.21 30.57
N MET A 22 -25.12 3.57 30.17
CA MET A 22 -25.54 3.47 28.78
C MET A 22 -24.68 4.31 27.85
N ARG A 23 -24.16 3.67 26.78
CA ARG A 23 -23.44 4.33 25.67
C ARG A 23 -23.96 3.77 24.35
N GLY A 24 -24.38 4.66 23.45
CA GLY A 24 -24.93 4.24 22.16
C GLY A 24 -26.29 3.51 22.30
N LYS A 25 -26.41 2.34 21.68
CA LYS A 25 -27.62 1.53 21.62
C LYS A 25 -27.52 0.35 22.58
N ILE A 26 -28.56 0.11 23.35
CA ILE A 26 -28.63 -1.08 24.24
C ILE A 26 -28.82 -2.34 23.37
N ASN A 27 -27.94 -3.30 23.56
CA ASN A 27 -28.08 -4.65 23.04
C ASN A 27 -28.95 -5.46 24.02
N MET A 28 -30.22 -5.61 23.69
CA MET A 28 -31.19 -6.26 24.57
C MET A 28 -30.84 -7.72 24.89
N PRO A 29 -30.47 -8.58 23.90
CA PRO A 29 -30.07 -9.95 24.17
C PRO A 29 -28.90 -10.06 25.15
N GLY A 30 -27.85 -9.28 24.96
CA GLY A 30 -26.68 -9.25 25.85
C GLY A 30 -27.05 -8.76 27.26
N THR A 31 -27.85 -7.69 27.34
CA THR A 31 -28.28 -7.12 28.61
C THR A 31 -29.15 -8.08 29.41
N ILE A 32 -30.08 -8.80 28.75
CA ILE A 32 -30.92 -9.82 29.43
C ILE A 32 -30.01 -10.95 29.94
N LYS A 33 -29.04 -11.42 29.15
CA LYS A 33 -28.08 -12.43 29.57
C LYS A 33 -27.32 -11.98 30.84
N ASN A 34 -26.86 -10.73 30.86
CA ASN A 34 -26.15 -10.16 32.01
C ASN A 34 -27.06 -10.09 33.25
N LYS A 35 -28.33 -9.71 33.07
CA LYS A 35 -29.32 -9.69 34.16
C LYS A 35 -29.58 -11.09 34.74
N LEU A 36 -29.66 -12.11 33.87
CA LEU A 36 -29.81 -13.51 34.32
C LEU A 36 -28.58 -14.00 35.09
N LEU A 37 -27.41 -13.48 34.78
CA LEU A 37 -26.14 -13.75 35.48
C LEU A 37 -25.94 -12.86 36.71
N HIS A 38 -26.94 -12.09 37.12
CA HIS A 38 -26.88 -11.12 38.21
C HIS A 38 -25.79 -10.04 38.07
N LYS A 39 -25.34 -9.77 36.84
CA LYS A 39 -24.43 -8.66 36.56
C LYS A 39 -25.21 -7.34 36.45
N GLN A 40 -24.72 -6.29 37.11
CA GLN A 40 -25.31 -4.95 37.06
C GLN A 40 -24.67 -4.11 35.90
N VAL A 41 -24.68 -4.68 34.69
CA VAL A 41 -24.11 -4.05 33.50
C VAL A 41 -25.07 -4.17 32.31
N LEU A 42 -25.01 -3.20 31.43
CA LEU A 42 -25.72 -3.16 30.15
C LEU A 42 -24.74 -3.57 29.04
N THR A 43 -25.20 -4.38 28.10
CA THR A 43 -24.48 -4.57 26.87
C THR A 43 -24.86 -3.44 25.92
N CYS A 44 -23.88 -2.65 25.49
CA CYS A 44 -24.08 -1.49 24.62
C CYS A 44 -23.32 -1.67 23.28
N ASP A 45 -24.00 -1.34 22.19
CA ASP A 45 -23.44 -1.26 20.86
C ASP A 45 -23.23 0.23 20.55
N PHE A 46 -22.00 0.63 20.24
CA PHE A 46 -21.68 2.02 19.90
C PHE A 46 -20.53 2.10 18.88
N ASP A 47 -20.55 3.17 18.11
CA ASP A 47 -19.48 3.45 17.16
C ASP A 47 -18.52 4.48 17.75
N GLU A 48 -17.24 4.21 17.62
CA GLU A 48 -16.16 5.11 18.04
C GLU A 48 -15.28 5.50 16.85
N LEU A 49 -14.99 6.79 16.75
CA LEU A 49 -14.10 7.30 15.69
C LEU A 49 -12.66 7.03 16.06
N SER A 50 -12.05 6.04 15.41
CA SER A 50 -10.72 5.56 15.77
C SER A 50 -9.68 5.81 14.68
N GLU A 51 -8.47 6.13 15.10
CA GLU A 51 -7.27 6.15 14.25
C GLU A 51 -6.66 4.76 14.11
N ASN A 52 -7.04 3.80 14.97
CA ASN A 52 -6.55 2.43 14.93
C ASN A 52 -7.30 1.60 13.91
N ASN A 53 -7.12 1.93 12.63
CA ASN A 53 -7.73 1.24 11.50
C ASN A 53 -6.66 0.57 10.61
N MET A 54 -7.09 -0.33 9.75
CA MET A 54 -6.22 -1.14 8.90
C MET A 54 -5.23 -0.28 8.09
N LEU A 55 -5.66 0.87 7.55
CA LEU A 55 -4.79 1.72 6.72
C LEU A 55 -3.63 2.31 7.53
N ASN A 56 -3.91 2.80 8.73
CA ASN A 56 -2.88 3.35 9.63
C ASN A 56 -1.99 2.25 10.23
N GLN A 57 -2.54 1.07 10.52
CA GLN A 57 -1.79 -0.08 11.00
C GLN A 57 -0.77 -0.55 9.96
N ILE A 58 -1.16 -0.62 8.68
CA ILE A 58 -0.24 -0.94 7.58
C ILE A 58 0.91 0.07 7.51
N LEU A 59 0.60 1.38 7.59
CA LEU A 59 1.62 2.43 7.58
C LEU A 59 2.58 2.27 8.76
N LYS A 60 2.06 2.07 9.98
CA LYS A 60 2.87 1.87 11.19
C LYS A 60 3.79 0.65 11.04
N THR A 61 3.23 -0.49 10.65
CA THR A 61 3.98 -1.74 10.47
C THR A 61 5.10 -1.58 9.45
N THR A 62 4.81 -0.96 8.29
CA THR A 62 5.82 -0.70 7.27
C THR A 62 6.97 0.16 7.81
N VAL A 63 6.65 1.24 8.53
CA VAL A 63 7.68 2.11 9.12
C VAL A 63 8.49 1.34 10.16
N MET A 64 7.88 0.51 11.00
CA MET A 64 8.58 -0.32 11.97
C MET A 64 9.58 -1.27 11.30
N LEU A 65 9.18 -1.92 10.19
CA LEU A 65 10.07 -2.77 9.39
C LEU A 65 11.25 -1.98 8.81
N LEU A 66 11.00 -0.78 8.29
CA LEU A 66 12.04 0.10 7.76
C LEU A 66 13.04 0.55 8.84
N LEU A 67 12.56 0.87 10.04
CA LEU A 67 13.43 1.25 11.17
C LEU A 67 14.35 0.11 11.62
N ARG A 68 13.87 -1.13 11.55
CA ARG A 68 14.65 -2.33 11.84
C ARG A 68 15.66 -2.66 10.74
N ASN A 69 15.42 -2.18 9.51
CA ASN A 69 16.31 -2.46 8.38
C ASN A 69 17.62 -1.69 8.49
N GLY A 70 18.74 -2.42 8.51
CA GLY A 70 20.08 -1.83 8.56
C GLY A 70 20.49 -0.99 7.36
N LYS A 71 19.87 -1.24 6.19
CA LYS A 71 20.21 -0.57 4.93
C LYS A 71 19.56 0.83 4.76
N VAL A 72 18.61 1.19 5.60
CA VAL A 72 17.97 2.52 5.56
C VAL A 72 18.93 3.55 6.15
N LYS A 73 19.23 4.61 5.40
CA LYS A 73 20.09 5.72 5.82
C LYS A 73 19.57 6.36 7.12
N ALA A 74 20.48 6.70 8.05
CA ALA A 74 20.15 7.26 9.37
C ALA A 74 19.21 8.49 9.29
N LYS A 75 19.46 9.39 8.37
CA LYS A 75 18.62 10.58 8.13
C LYS A 75 17.14 10.22 7.95
N TYR A 76 16.84 9.20 7.14
CA TYR A 76 15.46 8.78 6.90
C TYR A 76 14.86 8.07 8.13
N LYS A 77 15.69 7.32 8.87
CA LYS A 77 15.25 6.69 10.14
C LYS A 77 14.81 7.73 11.15
N ASP A 78 15.57 8.82 11.31
CA ASP A 78 15.23 9.88 12.26
C ASP A 78 13.95 10.63 11.86
N ASP A 79 13.75 10.88 10.57
CA ASP A 79 12.52 11.46 10.07
C ASP A 79 11.31 10.52 10.28
N LEU A 80 11.49 9.22 10.08
CA LEU A 80 10.46 8.23 10.32
C LEU A 80 10.11 8.14 11.81
N LYS A 81 11.11 8.11 12.70
CA LYS A 81 10.88 8.10 14.15
C LYS A 81 10.04 9.30 14.61
N LYS A 82 10.36 10.51 14.13
CA LYS A 82 9.56 11.71 14.44
C LYS A 82 8.10 11.58 13.99
N LYS A 83 7.87 10.98 12.82
CA LYS A 83 6.51 10.75 12.29
C LYS A 83 5.76 9.66 13.05
N MET A 84 6.47 8.69 13.63
CA MET A 84 5.85 7.62 14.42
C MET A 84 5.18 8.11 15.70
N LEU A 85 5.54 9.28 16.20
CA LEU A 85 4.87 9.90 17.36
C LEU A 85 3.36 10.13 17.11
N TYR A 86 2.97 10.36 15.87
CA TYR A 86 1.56 10.53 15.49
C TYR A 86 0.77 9.21 15.49
N PHE A 87 1.45 8.06 15.53
CA PHE A 87 0.84 6.74 15.50
C PHE A 87 0.80 6.06 16.89
N SER A 88 0.83 6.84 17.97
CA SER A 88 0.81 6.32 19.34
C SER A 88 -0.40 5.41 19.60
N ASN A 89 -1.58 5.82 19.12
CA ASN A 89 -2.85 5.13 19.32
C ASN A 89 -3.18 4.11 18.21
N VAL A 90 -2.21 3.79 17.36
CA VAL A 90 -2.37 2.82 16.28
C VAL A 90 -1.58 1.56 16.62
N ASP A 91 -2.16 0.39 16.47
CA ASP A 91 -1.47 -0.88 16.67
C ASP A 91 -0.62 -1.25 15.45
N SER A 92 0.34 -2.15 15.63
CA SER A 92 1.03 -2.82 14.54
C SER A 92 0.37 -4.17 14.27
N ILE A 93 0.32 -4.58 13.01
CA ILE A 93 -0.18 -5.89 12.59
C ILE A 93 0.96 -6.72 12.00
N GLU A 94 0.82 -8.04 12.05
CA GLU A 94 1.77 -8.91 11.39
C GLU A 94 1.65 -8.76 9.86
N PRO A 95 2.78 -8.56 9.15
CA PRO A 95 2.78 -8.34 7.70
C PRO A 95 2.10 -9.45 6.89
N THR A 96 2.14 -10.68 7.40
CA THR A 96 1.53 -11.88 6.78
C THR A 96 0.03 -11.91 6.91
N GLU A 97 -0.54 -11.20 7.89
CA GLU A 97 -1.99 -11.15 8.13
C GLU A 97 -2.70 -10.09 7.26
N ILE A 98 -1.94 -9.25 6.56
CA ILE A 98 -2.50 -8.17 5.73
C ILE A 98 -3.18 -8.75 4.50
N LYS A 99 -4.51 -8.69 4.48
CA LYS A 99 -5.33 -9.08 3.33
C LYS A 99 -5.47 -7.91 2.36
N TRP A 100 -4.50 -7.72 1.46
CA TRP A 100 -4.45 -6.60 0.52
C TRP A 100 -5.71 -6.47 -0.36
N SER A 101 -6.31 -7.60 -0.75
CA SER A 101 -7.53 -7.63 -1.56
C SER A 101 -8.77 -7.12 -0.83
N SER A 102 -8.77 -7.11 0.51
CA SER A 102 -9.91 -6.64 1.31
C SER A 102 -9.90 -5.13 1.55
N ILE A 103 -8.79 -4.44 1.24
CA ILE A 103 -8.66 -3.00 1.47
C ILE A 103 -9.55 -2.24 0.51
N ARG A 104 -10.45 -1.42 1.05
CA ARG A 104 -11.34 -0.56 0.29
C ARG A 104 -10.96 0.91 0.45
N PHE A 105 -10.92 1.62 -0.66
CA PHE A 105 -10.65 3.06 -0.66
C PHE A 105 -11.92 3.81 -1.00
N GLN A 106 -12.27 4.76 -0.13
CA GLN A 106 -13.41 5.67 -0.30
C GLN A 106 -12.90 7.03 -0.80
N ARG A 107 -13.83 7.92 -1.14
CA ARG A 107 -13.50 9.26 -1.65
C ARG A 107 -12.64 10.09 -0.68
N ASN A 108 -12.88 9.94 0.62
CA ASN A 108 -12.20 10.69 1.68
C ASN A 108 -10.80 10.15 2.04
N ASN A 109 -10.42 8.96 1.57
CA ASN A 109 -9.12 8.34 1.88
C ASN A 109 -8.28 8.01 0.62
N GLN A 110 -8.59 8.63 -0.52
CA GLN A 110 -7.87 8.39 -1.79
C GLN A 110 -6.35 8.65 -1.68
N THR A 111 -5.94 9.61 -0.86
CA THR A 111 -4.51 9.88 -0.61
C THR A 111 -3.80 8.69 0.04
N TYR A 112 -4.52 7.88 0.82
CA TYR A 112 -3.98 6.65 1.41
C TYR A 112 -3.73 5.56 0.38
N ARG A 113 -4.46 5.55 -0.73
CA ARG A 113 -4.28 4.53 -1.79
C ARG A 113 -2.83 4.46 -2.26
N MET A 114 -2.24 5.62 -2.58
CA MET A 114 -0.84 5.69 -2.98
C MET A 114 0.11 5.22 -1.87
N LEU A 115 -0.11 5.69 -0.63
CA LEU A 115 0.72 5.32 0.50
C LEU A 115 0.66 3.81 0.80
N VAL A 116 -0.54 3.23 0.79
CA VAL A 116 -0.75 1.80 1.04
C VAL A 116 -0.17 0.95 -0.09
N SER A 117 -0.26 1.39 -1.36
CA SER A 117 0.38 0.69 -2.48
C SER A 117 1.91 0.68 -2.35
N ILE A 118 2.51 1.77 -1.88
CA ILE A 118 3.95 1.82 -1.56
C ILE A 118 4.27 0.85 -0.41
N CYS A 119 3.46 0.85 0.65
CA CYS A 119 3.64 -0.07 1.78
C CYS A 119 3.54 -1.54 1.34
N GLN A 120 2.58 -1.87 0.48
CA GLN A 120 2.43 -3.21 -0.09
C GLN A 120 3.69 -3.64 -0.83
N LEU A 121 4.19 -2.81 -1.74
CA LEU A 121 5.43 -3.05 -2.48
C LEU A 121 6.62 -3.29 -1.55
N MET A 122 6.73 -2.47 -0.50
CA MET A 122 7.81 -2.58 0.48
C MET A 122 7.70 -3.86 1.31
N ILE A 123 6.52 -4.18 1.81
CA ILE A 123 6.29 -5.37 2.64
C ILE A 123 6.50 -6.64 1.80
N GLU A 124 5.90 -6.74 0.61
CA GLU A 124 6.04 -7.90 -0.28
C GLU A 124 7.49 -8.08 -0.76
N GLY A 125 8.20 -6.97 -1.02
CA GLY A 125 9.62 -7.00 -1.38
C GLY A 125 10.56 -7.34 -0.20
N MET A 126 10.09 -7.18 1.03
CA MET A 126 10.88 -7.46 2.25
C MET A 126 10.62 -8.87 2.81
N LEU A 127 9.47 -9.46 2.52
CA LEU A 127 9.08 -10.78 3.03
C LEU A 127 9.72 -11.89 2.17
N ILE A 128 11.03 -12.09 2.30
CA ILE A 128 11.65 -13.37 1.92
C ILE A 128 11.80 -14.20 3.18
N THR A 129 11.06 -15.28 3.24
CA THR A 129 11.17 -16.28 4.29
C THR A 129 12.50 -17.03 4.11
N THR A 130 13.33 -17.04 5.13
CA THR A 130 14.42 -18.02 5.23
C THR A 130 13.85 -19.31 5.84
N ASP A 131 14.37 -20.46 5.42
CA ASP A 131 13.97 -21.81 5.89
C ASP A 131 13.97 -22.00 7.42
N ALA A 132 14.49 -21.03 8.17
CA ALA A 132 14.53 -21.00 9.64
C ALA A 132 13.42 -20.15 10.29
N GLY A 133 12.39 -19.71 9.55
CA GLY A 133 11.28 -18.90 10.10
C GLY A 133 11.64 -17.46 10.47
N ASN A 134 12.88 -17.03 10.27
CA ASN A 134 13.29 -15.64 10.44
C ASN A 134 13.10 -14.88 9.14
N TYR A 135 12.35 -13.77 9.20
CA TYR A 135 12.21 -12.86 8.07
C TYR A 135 13.53 -12.14 7.82
N ARG A 136 14.28 -12.59 6.83
CA ARG A 136 15.39 -11.82 6.32
C ARG A 136 14.82 -10.79 5.38
N LEU A 137 15.07 -9.52 5.68
CA LEU A 137 14.79 -8.45 4.75
C LEU A 137 15.56 -8.75 3.47
N ALA A 138 14.83 -9.06 2.41
CA ALA A 138 15.45 -9.16 1.10
C ALA A 138 16.20 -7.88 0.84
N SER A 139 17.48 -8.03 0.59
CA SER A 139 18.17 -6.96 -0.09
C SER A 139 17.60 -6.95 -1.49
N PHE A 140 16.76 -6.02 -1.76
CA PHE A 140 16.24 -5.72 -3.07
C PHE A 140 14.82 -6.23 -3.39
N VAL A 141 13.95 -5.29 -3.60
CA VAL A 141 13.08 -5.34 -4.76
C VAL A 141 13.98 -5.76 -5.92
N ASP A 142 13.77 -6.94 -6.46
CA ASP A 142 14.48 -7.48 -7.59
C ASP A 142 14.64 -6.36 -8.63
N GLU A 143 15.87 -6.13 -9.06
CA GLU A 143 16.20 -5.04 -9.98
C GLU A 143 15.27 -5.05 -11.20
N GLN A 144 14.87 -6.24 -11.65
CA GLN A 144 13.88 -6.44 -12.70
C GLN A 144 12.48 -5.94 -12.30
N ARG A 145 12.07 -6.08 -11.04
CA ARG A 145 10.78 -5.56 -10.57
C ARG A 145 10.80 -4.04 -10.46
N MET A 146 11.94 -3.45 -10.08
CA MET A 146 12.10 -2.00 -10.07
C MET A 146 12.11 -1.42 -11.48
N CYS A 147 12.77 -2.07 -12.44
CA CYS A 147 12.71 -1.67 -13.84
C CYS A 147 11.27 -1.66 -14.35
N ARG A 148 10.54 -2.75 -14.19
CA ARG A 148 9.13 -2.86 -14.60
C ARG A 148 8.22 -1.84 -13.91
N LEU A 149 8.45 -1.57 -12.62
CA LEU A 149 7.71 -0.55 -11.88
C LEU A 149 7.98 0.85 -12.43
N TYR A 150 9.25 1.14 -12.76
CA TYR A 150 9.66 2.41 -13.32
C TYR A 150 9.09 2.63 -14.72
N GLU A 151 9.16 1.64 -15.59
CA GLU A 151 8.52 1.64 -16.92
C GLU A 151 7.02 1.91 -16.81
N LYS A 152 6.33 1.17 -15.96
CA LYS A 152 4.90 1.35 -15.73
C LYS A 152 4.56 2.71 -15.14
N PHE A 153 5.40 3.22 -14.22
CA PHE A 153 5.21 4.56 -13.66
C PHE A 153 5.30 5.64 -14.74
N ILE A 154 6.29 5.58 -15.62
CA ILE A 154 6.47 6.55 -16.69
C ILE A 154 5.30 6.47 -17.69
N LEU A 155 4.89 5.26 -18.07
CA LEU A 155 3.77 5.04 -18.97
C LEU A 155 2.46 5.64 -18.42
N GLU A 156 2.16 5.39 -17.14
CA GLU A 156 0.99 5.94 -16.45
C GLU A 156 1.11 7.47 -16.26
N TYR A 157 2.32 7.99 -16.03
CA TYR A 157 2.56 9.42 -15.92
C TYR A 157 2.18 10.15 -17.20
N TYR A 158 2.69 9.70 -18.36
CA TYR A 158 2.37 10.31 -19.65
C TYR A 158 0.89 10.15 -20.00
N SER A 159 0.31 8.99 -19.78
CA SER A 159 -1.11 8.73 -20.01
C SER A 159 -2.02 9.68 -19.24
N ARG A 160 -1.61 10.06 -18.01
CA ARG A 160 -2.41 10.89 -17.11
C ARG A 160 -2.25 12.38 -17.33
N HIS A 161 -1.02 12.80 -17.60
CA HIS A 161 -0.67 14.22 -17.68
C HIS A 161 -0.72 14.79 -19.09
N TYR A 162 -0.73 13.93 -20.11
CA TYR A 162 -0.71 14.31 -21.53
C TYR A 162 -1.77 13.52 -22.29
N PRO A 163 -3.07 13.83 -22.09
CA PRO A 163 -4.17 13.10 -22.73
C PRO A 163 -4.20 13.23 -24.27
N GLU A 164 -3.47 14.20 -24.81
CA GLU A 164 -3.29 14.39 -26.25
C GLU A 164 -2.29 13.39 -26.89
N LEU A 165 -1.56 12.64 -26.07
CA LEU A 165 -0.63 11.61 -26.53
C LEU A 165 -1.28 10.24 -26.50
N SER A 166 -1.09 9.46 -27.56
CA SER A 166 -1.33 8.02 -27.51
C SER A 166 -0.11 7.37 -26.87
N VAL A 167 -0.31 6.77 -25.69
CA VAL A 167 0.75 6.17 -24.86
C VAL A 167 0.57 4.67 -24.83
N SER A 168 1.59 3.92 -25.23
CA SER A 168 1.55 2.46 -25.26
C SER A 168 2.96 1.85 -25.09
N ALA A 169 3.01 0.56 -24.75
CA ALA A 169 4.20 -0.27 -24.87
C ALA A 169 4.02 -1.15 -26.11
N SER A 170 4.49 -0.65 -27.25
CA SER A 170 4.19 -1.25 -28.55
C SER A 170 5.20 -2.31 -28.93
N GLN A 171 4.71 -3.40 -29.49
CA GLN A 171 5.54 -4.38 -30.18
C GLN A 171 5.91 -3.83 -31.56
N ILE A 172 7.18 -3.95 -31.93
CA ILE A 172 7.69 -3.55 -33.24
C ILE A 172 7.97 -4.80 -34.05
N PRO A 173 7.32 -4.98 -35.21
CA PRO A 173 7.61 -6.09 -36.09
C PRO A 173 9.00 -5.92 -36.71
N TRP A 174 9.73 -7.01 -36.84
CA TRP A 174 10.99 -7.03 -37.59
C TRP A 174 10.70 -6.80 -39.08
N ALA A 175 11.40 -5.85 -39.70
CA ALA A 175 11.41 -5.71 -41.14
C ALA A 175 12.44 -6.71 -41.71
N LEU A 176 11.95 -7.85 -42.21
CA LEU A 176 12.79 -8.94 -42.70
C LEU A 176 12.72 -8.99 -44.21
N ASP A 177 13.88 -9.10 -44.84
CA ASP A 177 13.99 -9.23 -46.31
C ASP A 177 13.61 -10.64 -46.80
N ASP A 178 13.82 -11.66 -45.96
CA ASP A 178 13.59 -13.09 -46.26
C ASP A 178 12.31 -13.68 -45.67
N GLY A 179 11.58 -12.93 -44.86
CA GLY A 179 10.32 -13.33 -44.24
C GLY A 179 10.44 -14.41 -43.16
N VAL A 180 11.65 -14.85 -42.79
CA VAL A 180 11.88 -15.90 -41.79
C VAL A 180 12.23 -15.31 -40.42
N GLY A 181 11.18 -14.99 -39.64
CA GLY A 181 11.32 -14.37 -38.30
C GLY A 181 11.13 -15.31 -37.11
N THR A 182 10.97 -16.62 -37.34
CA THR A 182 10.54 -17.59 -36.30
C THR A 182 11.52 -17.74 -35.11
N MET A 183 12.78 -17.34 -35.27
CA MET A 183 13.80 -17.37 -34.21
C MET A 183 14.13 -16.00 -33.63
N LEU A 184 13.51 -14.92 -34.10
CA LEU A 184 13.78 -13.60 -33.58
C LEU A 184 12.94 -13.29 -32.34
N PRO A 185 13.55 -12.73 -31.29
CA PRO A 185 12.78 -12.33 -30.12
C PRO A 185 11.81 -11.20 -30.47
N VAL A 186 10.68 -11.13 -29.76
CA VAL A 186 9.73 -10.01 -29.91
C VAL A 186 10.44 -8.72 -29.51
N MET A 187 10.48 -7.75 -30.44
CA MET A 187 11.00 -6.42 -30.15
C MET A 187 9.87 -5.58 -29.55
N GLN A 188 10.05 -5.13 -28.32
CA GLN A 188 9.07 -4.33 -27.61
C GLN A 188 9.74 -3.05 -27.10
N THR A 189 9.05 -1.91 -27.26
CA THR A 189 9.46 -0.64 -26.67
C THR A 189 8.95 -0.55 -25.23
N ASP A 190 9.72 0.05 -24.33
CA ASP A 190 9.26 0.32 -22.98
C ASP A 190 8.12 1.33 -22.99
N ILE A 191 8.29 2.43 -23.73
CA ILE A 191 7.28 3.47 -23.86
C ILE A 191 7.29 4.01 -25.29
N HIS A 192 6.10 4.02 -25.88
CA HIS A 192 5.82 4.58 -27.19
C HIS A 192 4.81 5.72 -27.04
N LEU A 193 5.23 6.93 -27.38
CA LEU A 193 4.39 8.14 -27.37
C LEU A 193 4.12 8.58 -28.81
N GLN A 194 2.86 8.77 -29.16
CA GLN A 194 2.48 9.22 -30.49
C GLN A 194 1.58 10.46 -30.44
N ARG A 195 1.90 11.46 -31.25
CA ARG A 195 1.08 12.65 -31.49
C ARG A 195 0.98 12.91 -32.99
N GLY A 196 -0.18 12.60 -33.57
CA GLY A 196 -0.35 12.67 -35.03
C GLY A 196 0.65 11.78 -35.76
N ASN A 197 1.51 12.35 -36.62
CA ASN A 197 2.55 11.61 -37.34
C ASN A 197 3.91 11.57 -36.62
N THR A 198 4.01 12.17 -35.44
CA THR A 198 5.27 12.18 -34.67
C THR A 198 5.24 11.07 -33.65
N VAL A 199 6.29 10.26 -33.62
CA VAL A 199 6.51 9.17 -32.68
C VAL A 199 7.76 9.43 -31.89
N LEU A 200 7.70 9.25 -30.56
CA LEU A 200 8.82 9.27 -29.66
C LEU A 200 8.87 7.91 -28.92
N ILE A 201 10.02 7.26 -29.00
CA ILE A 201 10.28 6.01 -28.28
C ILE A 201 11.23 6.34 -27.11
N ILE A 202 10.85 5.89 -25.91
CA ILE A 202 11.64 6.09 -24.69
C ILE A 202 12.04 4.70 -24.17
N ASP A 203 13.35 4.49 -24.00
CA ASP A 203 13.95 3.36 -23.30
C ASP A 203 14.14 3.78 -21.84
N ALA A 204 13.42 3.13 -20.92
CA ALA A 204 13.38 3.51 -19.53
C ALA A 204 14.32 2.64 -18.70
N LYS A 205 15.46 3.17 -18.30
CA LYS A 205 16.45 2.45 -17.51
C LYS A 205 16.47 2.92 -16.06
N TYR A 206 16.32 1.99 -15.14
CA TYR A 206 16.51 2.22 -13.72
C TYR A 206 17.94 1.83 -13.33
N TYR A 207 18.70 2.78 -12.78
CA TYR A 207 20.01 2.53 -12.21
C TYR A 207 19.95 2.70 -10.69
N SER A 208 20.30 1.64 -9.96
CA SER A 208 20.51 1.74 -8.51
C SER A 208 21.93 2.28 -8.26
N HIS A 209 22.05 3.47 -7.71
CA HIS A 209 23.32 4.02 -7.19
C HIS A 209 23.54 3.65 -5.74
#